data_04b83cee5d4f855a3c4dd61011a5b7f0
#
_entry.id   04b83cee5d4f855a3c4dd61011a5b7f0
#
_cell.length_a   1.000
_cell.length_b   1.000
_cell.length_c   1.000
_cell.angle_alpha   90.00
_cell.angle_beta   90.00
_cell.angle_gamma   90.00
#
_symmetry.space_group_name_H-M   'P 1'
#
loop_
_entity.id
_entity.type
_entity.pdbx_description
1 polymer ?
#
loop_
_entity_poly.entity_id
_entity_poly.type
_entity_poly.pdbx_seq_one_letter_code
_entity_poly.pdbx_strand_id
1 'polypeptide(L)'
;MKNKLRDFFLITFCCTFFYLILPKGLNAFEASLGKNLFKHNCAGCHINGGNIIRRSKNLKISSLKRNGIDNPEAIAKIARQGVGIMSGYEEELGDNGDQIVANWVWEQAQKAWIQE
;
A
#
# COMPACT_ATOMS: atom_id res chain seq x y z
N MET A 1 -0.47 -50.60 -5.22
CA MET A 1 0.61 -49.65 -4.89
C MET A 1 0.85 -48.64 -5.99
N LYS A 2 0.83 -49.01 -7.26
CA LYS A 2 1.02 -48.08 -8.41
C LYS A 2 -0.02 -46.97 -8.52
N ASN A 3 -1.27 -47.20 -8.12
CA ASN A 3 -2.34 -46.18 -8.22
C ASN A 3 -2.21 -45.05 -7.17
N LYS A 4 -1.76 -45.38 -5.95
CA LYS A 4 -1.57 -44.37 -4.88
C LYS A 4 -0.45 -43.37 -5.21
N LEU A 5 0.61 -43.82 -5.87
CA LEU A 5 1.70 -42.95 -6.30
C LEU A 5 1.27 -42.01 -7.42
N ARG A 6 0.47 -42.50 -8.39
CA ARG A 6 -0.13 -41.69 -9.47
C ARG A 6 -1.09 -40.64 -8.93
N ASP A 7 -1.92 -41.01 -7.96
CA ASP A 7 -2.91 -40.10 -7.36
C ASP A 7 -2.20 -39.03 -6.52
N PHE A 8 -1.11 -39.38 -5.86
CA PHE A 8 -0.26 -38.40 -5.14
C PHE A 8 0.41 -37.40 -6.10
N PHE A 9 0.92 -37.86 -7.23
CA PHE A 9 1.50 -36.96 -8.25
C PHE A 9 0.45 -36.06 -8.91
N LEU A 10 -0.78 -36.55 -9.14
CA LEU A 10 -1.88 -35.75 -9.68
C LEU A 10 -2.33 -34.65 -8.69
N ILE A 11 -2.41 -34.97 -7.40
CA ILE A 11 -2.81 -34.00 -6.37
C ILE A 11 -1.72 -32.92 -6.20
N THR A 12 -0.44 -33.30 -6.14
CA THR A 12 0.66 -32.34 -6.04
C THR A 12 0.76 -31.45 -7.27
N PHE A 13 0.58 -32.01 -8.47
CA PHE A 13 0.57 -31.24 -9.72
C PHE A 13 -0.63 -30.27 -9.80
N CYS A 14 -1.82 -30.70 -9.35
CA CYS A 14 -3.01 -29.85 -9.30
C CYS A 14 -2.83 -28.69 -8.30
N CYS A 15 -2.26 -28.95 -7.11
CA CYS A 15 -1.98 -27.92 -6.11
C CYS A 15 -0.94 -26.90 -6.57
N THR A 16 0.14 -27.36 -7.24
CA THR A 16 1.15 -26.45 -7.77
C THR A 16 0.64 -25.62 -8.94
N PHE A 17 -0.20 -26.21 -9.80
CA PHE A 17 -0.83 -25.50 -10.92
C PHE A 17 -1.83 -24.47 -10.44
N PHE A 18 -2.60 -24.77 -9.40
CA PHE A 18 -3.54 -23.82 -8.78
C PHE A 18 -2.82 -22.63 -8.12
N TYR A 19 -1.62 -22.84 -7.56
CA TYR A 19 -0.81 -21.78 -6.98
C TYR A 19 -0.27 -20.79 -8.02
N LEU A 20 -0.08 -21.23 -9.27
CA LEU A 20 0.42 -20.40 -10.38
C LEU A 20 -0.67 -19.52 -11.03
N ILE A 21 -1.96 -19.80 -10.76
CA ILE A 21 -3.11 -19.10 -11.37
C ILE A 21 -3.68 -18.00 -10.45
N LEU A 22 -3.11 -17.79 -9.25
CA LEU A 22 -3.55 -16.71 -8.36
C LEU A 22 -3.42 -15.36 -9.09
N PRO A 23 -4.51 -14.58 -9.19
CA PRO A 23 -4.53 -13.37 -9.99
C PRO A 23 -3.59 -12.31 -9.39
N LYS A 24 -2.48 -12.05 -10.07
CA LYS A 24 -1.61 -10.88 -9.80
C LYS A 24 -2.29 -9.54 -10.09
N GLY A 25 -3.51 -9.58 -10.63
CA GLY A 25 -4.25 -8.39 -11.05
C GLY A 25 -4.81 -7.53 -9.92
N LEU A 26 -5.13 -8.12 -8.78
CA LEU A 26 -5.68 -7.38 -7.63
C LEU A 26 -4.67 -6.36 -7.07
N ASN A 27 -3.42 -6.76 -6.91
CA ASN A 27 -2.38 -5.88 -6.39
C ASN A 27 -2.08 -4.69 -7.33
N ALA A 28 -2.12 -4.92 -8.65
CA ALA A 28 -1.91 -3.87 -9.63
C ALA A 28 -3.07 -2.85 -9.67
N PHE A 29 -4.30 -3.32 -9.50
CA PHE A 29 -5.48 -2.45 -9.41
C PHE A 29 -5.44 -1.58 -8.14
N GLU A 30 -5.17 -2.17 -6.98
CA GLU A 30 -5.05 -1.43 -5.72
C GLU A 30 -3.90 -0.41 -5.76
N ALA A 31 -2.75 -0.78 -6.32
CA ALA A 31 -1.63 0.14 -6.49
C ALA A 31 -1.99 1.34 -7.39
N SER A 32 -2.71 1.10 -8.48
CA SER A 32 -3.19 2.16 -9.36
C SER A 32 -4.20 3.08 -8.67
N LEU A 33 -5.13 2.49 -7.89
CA LEU A 33 -6.10 3.25 -7.11
C LEU A 33 -5.42 4.06 -6.02
N GLY A 34 -4.49 3.49 -5.27
CA GLY A 34 -3.71 4.17 -4.23
C GLY A 34 -2.93 5.34 -4.78
N LYS A 35 -2.30 5.18 -5.94
CA LYS A 35 -1.61 6.26 -6.67
C LYS A 35 -2.57 7.41 -7.02
N ASN A 36 -3.76 7.08 -7.52
CA ASN A 36 -4.76 8.09 -7.90
C ASN A 36 -5.31 8.83 -6.67
N LEU A 37 -5.64 8.13 -5.59
CA LEU A 37 -6.09 8.72 -4.33
C LEU A 37 -5.02 9.68 -3.78
N PHE A 38 -3.76 9.25 -3.76
CA PHE A 38 -2.65 10.08 -3.32
C PHE A 38 -2.49 11.34 -4.19
N LYS A 39 -2.52 11.18 -5.51
CA LYS A 39 -2.37 12.28 -6.45
C LYS A 39 -3.42 13.36 -6.25
N HIS A 40 -4.67 12.97 -6.00
CA HIS A 40 -5.77 13.92 -5.86
C HIS A 40 -5.82 14.59 -4.48
N ASN A 41 -5.53 13.85 -3.41
CA ASN A 41 -5.79 14.32 -2.05
C ASN A 41 -4.53 14.69 -1.26
N CYS A 42 -3.37 14.14 -1.60
CA CYS A 42 -2.17 14.21 -0.77
C CYS A 42 -1.00 14.91 -1.43
N ALA A 43 -0.84 14.75 -2.76
CA ALA A 43 0.34 15.23 -3.49
C ALA A 43 0.54 16.74 -3.43
N GLY A 44 -0.51 17.53 -3.22
CA GLY A 44 -0.40 18.98 -3.07
C GLY A 44 0.55 19.41 -1.94
N CYS A 45 0.52 18.67 -0.81
CA CYS A 45 1.41 18.89 0.32
C CYS A 45 2.59 17.91 0.36
N HIS A 46 2.42 16.70 -0.17
CA HIS A 46 3.40 15.61 -0.11
C HIS A 46 4.03 15.27 -1.46
N ILE A 47 4.42 16.28 -2.23
CA ILE A 47 5.08 16.10 -3.54
C ILE A 47 6.29 15.18 -3.37
N ASN A 48 6.36 14.10 -4.17
CA ASN A 48 7.45 13.11 -4.14
C ASN A 48 7.81 12.61 -2.74
N GLY A 49 6.79 12.41 -1.89
CA GLY A 49 6.96 11.99 -0.51
C GLY A 49 7.51 13.08 0.42
N GLY A 50 7.58 14.31 -0.04
CA GLY A 50 8.00 15.45 0.78
C GLY A 50 6.92 15.92 1.75
N ASN A 51 7.13 17.09 2.30
CA ASN A 51 6.12 17.87 3.00
C ASN A 51 6.52 19.35 2.87
N ILE A 52 5.69 20.12 2.19
CA ILE A 52 5.98 21.54 1.89
C ILE A 52 5.85 22.46 3.11
N ILE A 53 5.09 22.03 4.14
CA ILE A 53 4.82 22.83 5.33
C ILE A 53 5.79 22.44 6.46
N ARG A 54 5.94 21.15 6.75
CA ARG A 54 6.80 20.61 7.79
C ARG A 54 7.74 19.57 7.24
N ARG A 55 8.95 19.98 6.86
CA ARG A 55 9.96 19.11 6.22
C ARG A 55 10.31 17.84 7.02
N SER A 56 10.26 17.90 8.36
CA SER A 56 10.48 16.73 9.23
C SER A 56 9.34 15.72 9.25
N LYS A 57 8.17 16.08 8.74
CA LYS A 57 6.96 15.25 8.65
C LYS A 57 6.71 14.78 7.21
N ASN A 58 7.80 14.52 6.48
CA ASN A 58 7.72 13.95 5.14
C ASN A 58 7.44 12.43 5.18
N LEU A 59 7.11 11.85 4.02
CA LEU A 59 6.73 10.45 3.87
C LEU A 59 7.90 9.52 3.52
N LYS A 60 9.15 9.96 3.72
CA LYS A 60 10.32 9.08 3.57
C LYS A 60 10.36 8.10 4.73
N ILE A 61 10.79 6.87 4.45
CA ILE A 61 10.80 5.77 5.44
C ILE A 61 11.49 6.13 6.76
N SER A 62 12.62 6.84 6.70
CA SER A 62 13.35 7.30 7.89
C SER A 62 12.57 8.32 8.72
N SER A 63 11.81 9.18 8.05
CA SER A 63 10.96 10.18 8.69
C SER A 63 9.72 9.54 9.32
N LEU A 64 9.07 8.62 8.62
CA LEU A 64 7.94 7.86 9.13
C LEU A 64 8.33 7.14 10.42
N LYS A 65 9.38 6.33 10.39
CA LYS A 65 9.88 5.60 11.57
C LYS A 65 10.23 6.52 12.74
N ARG A 66 10.92 7.64 12.50
CA ARG A 66 11.26 8.61 13.53
C ARG A 66 10.03 9.24 14.18
N ASN A 67 8.92 9.33 13.44
CA ASN A 67 7.64 9.83 13.95
C ASN A 67 6.72 8.73 14.50
N GLY A 68 7.22 7.51 14.70
CA GLY A 68 6.46 6.38 15.26
C GLY A 68 5.48 5.75 14.28
N ILE A 69 5.66 5.99 12.98
CA ILE A 69 4.84 5.42 11.91
C ILE A 69 5.66 4.28 11.28
N ASP A 70 5.36 3.06 11.64
CA ASP A 70 6.14 1.86 11.29
C ASP A 70 5.36 0.83 10.45
N ASN A 71 4.11 1.14 10.10
CA ASN A 71 3.24 0.29 9.30
C ASN A 71 2.21 1.10 8.49
N PRO A 72 1.58 0.52 7.47
CA PRO A 72 0.56 1.19 6.66
C PRO A 72 -0.69 1.60 7.45
N GLU A 73 -1.09 0.83 8.46
CA GLU A 73 -2.29 1.08 9.27
C GLU A 73 -2.19 2.41 10.02
N ALA A 74 -0.99 2.75 10.50
CA ALA A 74 -0.73 4.04 11.14
C ALA A 74 -0.89 5.20 10.14
N ILE A 75 -0.46 5.01 8.88
CA ILE A 75 -0.67 5.98 7.80
C ILE A 75 -2.16 6.10 7.48
N ALA A 76 -2.89 4.99 7.36
CA ALA A 76 -4.32 4.98 7.08
C ALA A 76 -5.11 5.76 8.13
N LYS A 77 -4.79 5.55 9.41
CA LYS A 77 -5.41 6.30 10.50
C LYS A 77 -5.18 7.81 10.37
N ILE A 78 -3.96 8.24 10.06
CA ILE A 78 -3.62 9.64 9.85
C ILE A 78 -4.34 10.20 8.61
N ALA A 79 -4.37 9.46 7.52
CA ALA A 79 -5.06 9.87 6.30
C ALA A 79 -6.56 10.09 6.54
N ARG A 80 -7.19 9.22 7.33
CA ARG A 80 -8.62 9.32 7.68
C ARG A 80 -8.90 10.46 8.64
N GLN A 81 -8.18 10.55 9.73
CA GLN A 81 -8.50 11.41 10.87
C GLN A 81 -7.76 12.75 10.86
N GLY A 82 -6.67 12.84 10.09
CA GLY A 82 -5.74 13.96 10.17
C GLY A 82 -4.83 13.90 11.38
N VAL A 83 -3.87 14.81 11.43
CA VAL A 83 -2.96 15.00 12.56
C VAL A 83 -2.40 16.42 12.57
N GLY A 84 -2.52 17.13 13.67
CA GLY A 84 -2.07 18.51 13.79
C GLY A 84 -2.75 19.40 12.76
N ILE A 85 -1.99 20.03 11.87
CA ILE A 85 -2.50 20.90 10.80
C ILE A 85 -2.93 20.13 9.55
N MET A 86 -2.63 18.83 9.45
CA MET A 86 -3.09 17.98 8.36
C MET A 86 -4.53 17.57 8.61
N SER A 87 -5.43 17.92 7.70
CA SER A 87 -6.84 17.51 7.74
C SER A 87 -6.99 16.01 7.54
N GLY A 88 -8.08 15.43 8.04
CA GLY A 88 -8.52 14.09 7.66
C GLY A 88 -9.26 14.13 6.33
N TYR A 89 -9.24 13.02 5.62
CA TYR A 89 -9.80 12.85 4.27
C TYR A 89 -10.76 11.66 4.21
N GLU A 90 -11.49 11.37 5.29
CA GLU A 90 -12.36 10.20 5.37
C GLU A 90 -13.41 10.16 4.26
N GLU A 91 -14.05 11.30 4.00
CA GLU A 91 -15.09 11.41 2.97
C GLU A 91 -14.51 11.28 1.54
N GLU A 92 -13.38 11.95 1.27
CA GLU A 92 -12.73 11.96 -0.04
C GLU A 92 -12.10 10.60 -0.40
N LEU A 93 -11.63 9.87 0.61
CA LEU A 93 -11.03 8.55 0.43
C LEU A 93 -12.09 7.45 0.27
N GLY A 94 -13.27 7.65 0.88
CA GLY A 94 -14.36 6.67 0.83
C GLY A 94 -14.04 5.34 1.51
N ASP A 95 -14.85 4.34 1.24
CA ASP A 95 -14.73 3.03 1.86
C ASP A 95 -13.37 2.38 1.53
N ASN A 96 -12.59 2.06 2.58
CA ASN A 96 -11.28 1.42 2.49
C ASN A 96 -10.19 2.20 1.70
N GLY A 97 -10.50 3.40 1.21
CA GLY A 97 -9.54 4.20 0.45
C GLY A 97 -8.35 4.67 1.28
N ASP A 98 -8.54 4.86 2.58
CA ASP A 98 -7.49 5.17 3.55
C ASP A 98 -6.43 4.05 3.62
N GLN A 99 -6.84 2.78 3.68
CA GLN A 99 -5.91 1.65 3.69
C GLN A 99 -5.23 1.48 2.32
N ILE A 100 -5.98 1.66 1.24
CA ILE A 100 -5.43 1.55 -0.12
C ILE A 100 -4.36 2.62 -0.37
N VAL A 101 -4.61 3.88 -0.04
CA VAL A 101 -3.61 4.94 -0.20
C VAL A 101 -2.44 4.76 0.75
N ALA A 102 -2.68 4.28 1.98
CA ALA A 102 -1.62 4.01 2.95
C ALA A 102 -0.68 2.90 2.51
N ASN A 103 -1.20 1.81 1.96
CA ASN A 103 -0.40 0.72 1.39
C ASN A 103 0.50 1.25 0.27
N TRP A 104 -0.07 2.05 -0.63
CA TRP A 104 0.69 2.65 -1.72
C TRP A 104 1.79 3.60 -1.20
N VAL A 105 1.48 4.50 -0.25
CA VAL A 105 2.46 5.41 0.37
C VAL A 105 3.59 4.64 1.05
N TRP A 106 3.25 3.56 1.78
CA TRP A 106 4.24 2.72 2.44
C TRP A 106 5.19 2.05 1.44
N GLU A 107 4.65 1.53 0.35
CA GLU A 107 5.44 0.95 -0.74
C GLU A 107 6.36 2.00 -1.38
N GLN A 108 5.86 3.22 -1.67
CA GLN A 108 6.68 4.31 -2.21
C GLN A 108 7.79 4.73 -1.23
N ALA A 109 7.49 4.80 0.06
CA ALA A 109 8.47 5.12 1.09
C ALA A 109 9.62 4.11 1.14
N GLN A 110 9.33 2.82 0.96
CA GLN A 110 10.33 1.75 0.87
C GLN A 110 11.17 1.83 -0.41
N LYS A 111 10.60 2.29 -1.51
CA LYS A 111 11.28 2.52 -2.80
C LYS A 111 11.93 3.91 -2.90
N ALA A 112 12.05 4.63 -1.79
CA ALA A 112 12.62 5.97 -1.71
C ALA A 112 11.95 7.01 -2.65
N TRP A 113 10.66 6.81 -2.99
CA TRP A 113 9.89 7.67 -3.91
C TRP A 113 10.51 7.80 -5.31
N ILE A 114 11.26 6.80 -5.75
CA ILE A 114 11.77 6.74 -7.12
C ILE A 114 10.59 6.41 -8.05
N GLN A 115 10.30 7.32 -8.96
CA GLN A 115 9.30 7.12 -10.01
C GLN A 115 9.98 6.32 -11.13
N GLU A 116 9.43 5.13 -11.45
CA GLU A 116 9.79 4.37 -12.65
C GLU A 116 9.08 4.96 -13.87
#